data_2be67e5601e847fde9f70727cfdab8b2
#
_entry.id   2be67e5601e847fde9f70727cfdab8b2
#
_cell.length_a   1.000
_cell.length_b   1.000
_cell.length_c   1.000
_cell.angle_alpha   90.00
_cell.angle_beta   90.00
_cell.angle_gamma   90.00
#
_symmetry.space_group_name_H-M   'P 1'
#
loop_
_entity.id
_entity.type
_entity.pdbx_description
1 polymer ?
#
loop_
_entity_poly.entity_id
_entity_poly.type
_entity_poly.pdbx_seq_one_letter_code
_entity_poly.pdbx_strand_id
1 'polypeptide(L)'
;MFLKITDKVCENCEKKEWCLGENRVHTYQMLYEILCAVEEYGAELNIELKRKLQKKCIMAPRFLRETLEVFENAKQILMWNNKIVQNREGYAVQLNSFAKMIQYTTRELDAGIFEDEHLEKRLKNQLKKCGVRMLSAVFYMTPQGKYEIHLTVKAMKGQLIATKEFAALVGNCVGRVMMPEQGERPIIGEEYCTVACVEGARYHTLQGVAKIGKGCEKISGDTFLMTDLPGGKKGIALSDGMGSGEEAFRESTMVVEMLEELLEAGFPVKTAVQMMNTALVIGREEVRFSTIDVSLFDLYSGTCEFVKAGASTTFIKRFTGVMTVPHRKDSHPTLLSGLKGTGP
;
A
#
# COMPACT_ATOMS: atom_id res chain seq x y z
N MET A 1 -14.11 -28.54 -24.50
CA MET A 1 -14.48 -27.58 -25.56
C MET A 1 -15.08 -28.31 -26.75
N PHE A 2 -14.40 -29.25 -27.42
CA PHE A 2 -14.91 -30.03 -28.58
C PHE A 2 -16.26 -30.68 -28.33
N LEU A 3 -16.42 -31.40 -27.22
CA LEU A 3 -17.70 -32.09 -26.90
C LEU A 3 -18.87 -31.08 -26.84
N LYS A 4 -18.67 -29.92 -26.23
CA LYS A 4 -19.73 -28.89 -26.14
C LYS A 4 -20.15 -28.35 -27.51
N ILE A 5 -19.21 -28.20 -28.44
CA ILE A 5 -19.48 -27.73 -29.80
C ILE A 5 -20.19 -28.84 -30.62
N THR A 6 -19.68 -30.07 -30.53
CA THR A 6 -20.28 -31.22 -31.24
C THR A 6 -21.67 -31.56 -30.73
N ASP A 7 -21.93 -31.49 -29.44
CA ASP A 7 -23.25 -31.70 -28.85
C ASP A 7 -24.25 -30.63 -29.33
N LYS A 8 -23.87 -29.34 -29.33
CA LYS A 8 -24.75 -28.24 -29.76
C LYS A 8 -25.05 -28.24 -31.27
N VAL A 9 -24.08 -28.63 -32.11
CA VAL A 9 -24.17 -28.48 -33.58
C VAL A 9 -24.41 -29.79 -34.30
N CYS A 10 -23.78 -30.90 -33.84
CA CYS A 10 -23.79 -32.17 -34.56
C CYS A 10 -24.85 -33.12 -34.06
N GLU A 11 -25.54 -32.86 -32.93
CA GLU A 11 -26.52 -33.80 -32.37
C GLU A 11 -27.66 -34.16 -33.34
N ASN A 12 -28.15 -33.19 -34.09
CA ASN A 12 -29.23 -33.35 -35.07
C ASN A 12 -28.72 -33.24 -36.53
N CYS A 13 -27.45 -33.54 -36.77
CA CYS A 13 -26.85 -33.44 -38.09
C CYS A 13 -26.90 -34.80 -38.82
N GLU A 14 -27.44 -34.85 -40.05
CA GLU A 14 -27.53 -36.06 -40.85
C GLU A 14 -26.18 -36.76 -41.12
N LYS A 15 -25.07 -36.00 -41.08
CA LYS A 15 -23.72 -36.52 -41.27
C LYS A 15 -23.00 -36.84 -39.95
N LYS A 16 -23.69 -36.87 -38.80
CA LYS A 16 -23.09 -37.08 -37.47
C LYS A 16 -22.27 -38.37 -37.42
N GLU A 17 -22.85 -39.52 -37.82
CA GLU A 17 -22.19 -40.81 -37.76
C GLU A 17 -20.96 -40.89 -38.66
N TRP A 18 -21.03 -40.29 -39.85
CA TRP A 18 -19.88 -40.20 -40.73
C TRP A 18 -18.77 -39.31 -40.19
N CYS A 19 -19.12 -38.14 -39.68
CA CYS A 19 -18.11 -37.16 -39.15
C CYS A 19 -17.48 -37.61 -37.82
N LEU A 20 -18.28 -38.09 -36.87
CA LEU A 20 -17.82 -38.43 -35.51
C LEU A 20 -17.55 -39.92 -35.32
N GLY A 21 -17.98 -40.77 -36.25
CA GLY A 21 -17.70 -42.23 -36.30
C GLY A 21 -16.55 -42.52 -37.23
N GLU A 22 -16.86 -42.74 -38.54
CA GLU A 22 -15.90 -43.22 -39.55
C GLU A 22 -14.72 -42.25 -39.76
N ASN A 23 -14.95 -40.94 -39.82
CA ASN A 23 -13.95 -39.89 -40.06
C ASN A 23 -13.55 -39.08 -38.83
N ARG A 24 -13.68 -39.67 -37.66
CA ARG A 24 -13.47 -39.03 -36.37
C ARG A 24 -12.13 -38.30 -36.27
N VAL A 25 -11.03 -38.93 -36.61
CA VAL A 25 -9.68 -38.38 -36.50
C VAL A 25 -9.55 -37.12 -37.36
N HIS A 26 -10.02 -37.17 -38.59
CA HIS A 26 -9.94 -36.05 -39.52
C HIS A 26 -10.85 -34.87 -39.13
N THR A 27 -12.02 -35.19 -38.57
CA THR A 27 -12.95 -34.17 -38.03
C THR A 27 -12.32 -33.45 -36.82
N TYR A 28 -11.74 -34.17 -35.88
CA TYR A 28 -11.07 -33.58 -34.72
C TYR A 28 -9.84 -32.75 -35.12
N GLN A 29 -9.07 -33.19 -36.10
CA GLN A 29 -7.94 -32.43 -36.61
C GLN A 29 -8.40 -31.08 -37.21
N MET A 30 -9.47 -31.10 -38.02
CA MET A 30 -10.05 -29.87 -38.59
C MET A 30 -10.59 -28.94 -37.51
N LEU A 31 -11.24 -29.50 -36.45
CA LEU A 31 -11.72 -28.75 -35.30
C LEU A 31 -10.56 -28.07 -34.53
N TYR A 32 -9.46 -28.80 -34.38
CA TYR A 32 -8.26 -28.28 -33.75
C TYR A 32 -7.66 -27.10 -34.56
N GLU A 33 -7.54 -27.29 -35.90
CA GLU A 33 -7.07 -26.21 -36.78
C GLU A 33 -7.96 -24.93 -36.67
N ILE A 34 -9.28 -25.12 -36.56
CA ILE A 34 -10.22 -23.98 -36.38
C ILE A 34 -10.04 -23.34 -35.03
N LEU A 35 -9.86 -24.11 -33.95
CA LEU A 35 -9.65 -23.53 -32.61
C LEU A 35 -8.33 -22.75 -32.52
N CYS A 36 -7.25 -23.29 -33.09
CA CYS A 36 -5.98 -22.53 -33.16
C CYS A 36 -6.12 -21.26 -33.97
N ALA A 37 -6.87 -21.29 -35.07
CA ALA A 37 -7.10 -20.06 -35.85
C ALA A 37 -8.01 -19.06 -35.15
N VAL A 38 -9.00 -19.51 -34.36
CA VAL A 38 -9.83 -18.62 -33.51
C VAL A 38 -9.00 -17.99 -32.39
N GLU A 39 -8.04 -18.72 -31.82
CA GLU A 39 -7.13 -18.21 -30.82
C GLU A 39 -6.22 -17.10 -31.39
N GLU A 40 -5.72 -17.30 -32.60
CA GLU A 40 -4.75 -16.40 -33.24
C GLU A 40 -5.40 -15.16 -33.89
N TYR A 41 -6.54 -15.36 -34.58
CA TYR A 41 -7.19 -14.33 -35.42
C TYR A 41 -8.60 -13.90 -34.92
N GLY A 42 -9.12 -14.50 -33.86
CA GLY A 42 -10.46 -14.22 -33.33
C GLY A 42 -11.57 -14.50 -34.35
N ALA A 43 -12.47 -13.53 -34.51
CA ALA A 43 -13.60 -13.64 -35.46
C ALA A 43 -13.17 -13.50 -36.94
N GLU A 44 -11.98 -13.01 -37.22
CA GLU A 44 -11.44 -12.80 -38.57
C GLU A 44 -10.72 -14.05 -39.10
N LEU A 45 -11.37 -15.19 -39.05
CA LEU A 45 -10.84 -16.44 -39.55
C LEU A 45 -10.47 -16.35 -41.05
N ASN A 46 -9.31 -16.91 -41.38
CA ASN A 46 -8.82 -17.01 -42.75
C ASN A 46 -9.89 -17.61 -43.71
N ILE A 47 -10.08 -16.96 -44.87
CA ILE A 47 -11.06 -17.35 -45.89
C ILE A 47 -10.85 -18.79 -46.36
N GLU A 48 -9.62 -19.27 -46.38
CA GLU A 48 -9.25 -20.60 -46.79
C GLU A 48 -9.76 -21.66 -45.82
N LEU A 49 -9.65 -21.43 -44.51
CA LEU A 49 -10.13 -22.28 -43.46
C LEU A 49 -11.68 -22.34 -43.44
N LYS A 50 -12.32 -21.20 -43.66
CA LYS A 50 -13.80 -21.14 -43.82
C LYS A 50 -14.27 -21.99 -45.00
N ARG A 51 -13.59 -21.86 -46.17
CA ARG A 51 -13.89 -22.70 -47.33
C ARG A 51 -13.63 -24.19 -47.10
N LYS A 52 -12.55 -24.53 -46.43
CA LYS A 52 -12.22 -25.93 -46.07
C LYS A 52 -13.31 -26.55 -45.17
N LEU A 53 -13.81 -25.80 -44.18
CA LEU A 53 -14.92 -26.21 -43.34
C LEU A 53 -16.23 -26.36 -44.13
N GLN A 54 -16.58 -25.38 -44.98
CA GLN A 54 -17.81 -25.37 -45.78
C GLN A 54 -17.90 -26.55 -46.75
N LYS A 55 -16.76 -27.01 -47.28
CA LYS A 55 -16.71 -28.20 -48.16
C LYS A 55 -17.03 -29.51 -47.39
N LYS A 56 -16.79 -29.58 -46.10
CA LYS A 56 -16.93 -30.82 -45.30
C LYS A 56 -18.11 -30.80 -44.35
N CYS A 57 -18.49 -29.65 -43.83
CA CYS A 57 -19.53 -29.49 -42.83
C CYS A 57 -20.76 -28.79 -43.40
N ILE A 58 -21.90 -29.45 -43.40
CA ILE A 58 -23.19 -28.90 -43.86
C ILE A 58 -23.62 -27.72 -42.96
N MET A 59 -23.27 -27.78 -41.68
CA MET A 59 -23.63 -26.80 -40.67
C MET A 59 -22.48 -25.78 -40.39
N ALA A 60 -21.58 -25.57 -41.35
CA ALA A 60 -20.37 -24.75 -41.18
C ALA A 60 -20.60 -23.38 -40.57
N PRO A 61 -21.59 -22.56 -40.99
CA PRO A 61 -21.83 -21.25 -40.38
C PRO A 61 -22.24 -21.32 -38.91
N ARG A 62 -23.11 -22.26 -38.55
CA ARG A 62 -23.54 -22.50 -37.17
C ARG A 62 -22.38 -23.04 -36.33
N PHE A 63 -21.58 -23.93 -36.91
CA PHE A 63 -20.40 -24.50 -36.25
C PHE A 63 -19.37 -23.44 -35.91
N LEU A 64 -19.08 -22.53 -36.81
CA LEU A 64 -18.16 -21.42 -36.55
C LEU A 64 -18.68 -20.47 -35.46
N ARG A 65 -19.95 -20.12 -35.50
CA ARG A 65 -20.57 -19.25 -34.46
C ARG A 65 -20.48 -19.88 -33.08
N GLU A 66 -20.87 -21.16 -32.95
CA GLU A 66 -20.82 -21.86 -31.67
C GLU A 66 -19.37 -22.07 -31.17
N THR A 67 -18.43 -22.26 -32.12
CA THR A 67 -17.00 -22.35 -31.75
C THR A 67 -16.48 -21.04 -31.15
N LEU A 68 -16.82 -19.92 -31.78
CA LEU A 68 -16.46 -18.59 -31.28
C LEU A 68 -17.09 -18.33 -29.90
N GLU A 69 -18.38 -18.62 -29.74
CA GLU A 69 -19.08 -18.43 -28.46
C GLU A 69 -18.48 -19.30 -27.34
N VAL A 70 -18.22 -20.57 -27.61
CA VAL A 70 -17.61 -21.50 -26.62
C VAL A 70 -16.19 -21.10 -26.30
N PHE A 71 -15.44 -20.56 -27.28
CA PHE A 71 -14.08 -20.09 -27.06
C PHE A 71 -14.06 -18.83 -26.19
N GLU A 72 -14.88 -17.82 -26.49
CA GLU A 72 -14.99 -16.58 -25.71
C GLU A 72 -15.44 -16.87 -24.26
N ASN A 73 -16.43 -17.72 -24.08
CA ASN A 73 -16.87 -18.14 -22.75
C ASN A 73 -15.75 -18.86 -21.98
N ALA A 74 -14.99 -19.75 -22.64
CA ALA A 74 -13.87 -20.43 -21.99
C ALA A 74 -12.74 -19.47 -21.62
N LYS A 75 -12.44 -18.49 -22.47
CA LYS A 75 -11.47 -17.44 -22.23
C LYS A 75 -11.86 -16.58 -21.03
N GLN A 76 -13.14 -16.17 -20.97
CA GLN A 76 -13.67 -15.41 -19.83
C GLN A 76 -13.56 -16.20 -18.52
N ILE A 77 -13.97 -17.47 -18.52
CA ILE A 77 -13.86 -18.34 -17.32
C ILE A 77 -12.40 -18.47 -16.86
N LEU A 78 -11.47 -18.64 -17.81
CA LEU A 78 -10.05 -18.73 -17.48
C LEU A 78 -9.52 -17.42 -16.88
N MET A 79 -9.89 -16.28 -17.47
CA MET A 79 -9.54 -14.96 -16.95
C MET A 79 -10.09 -14.75 -15.52
N TRP A 80 -11.36 -15.09 -15.28
CA TRP A 80 -11.97 -14.98 -13.96
C TRP A 80 -11.28 -15.88 -12.93
N ASN A 81 -10.97 -17.13 -13.29
CA ASN A 81 -10.26 -18.05 -12.40
C ASN A 81 -8.87 -17.54 -12.06
N ASN A 82 -8.11 -17.05 -13.05
CA ASN A 82 -6.80 -16.46 -12.80
C ASN A 82 -6.89 -15.22 -11.89
N LYS A 83 -7.90 -14.38 -12.11
CA LYS A 83 -8.14 -13.18 -11.26
C LYS A 83 -8.48 -13.58 -9.82
N ILE A 84 -9.30 -14.63 -9.63
CA ILE A 84 -9.62 -15.16 -8.29
C ILE A 84 -8.36 -15.68 -7.59
N VAL A 85 -7.52 -16.43 -8.29
CA VAL A 85 -6.26 -16.97 -7.72
C VAL A 85 -5.33 -15.83 -7.32
N GLN A 86 -5.10 -14.85 -8.20
CA GLN A 86 -4.27 -13.67 -7.91
C GLN A 86 -4.81 -12.88 -6.72
N ASN A 87 -6.12 -12.67 -6.63
CA ASN A 87 -6.75 -11.98 -5.51
C ASN A 87 -6.51 -12.73 -4.19
N ARG A 88 -6.68 -14.06 -4.18
CA ARG A 88 -6.42 -14.88 -2.98
C ARG A 88 -4.97 -14.79 -2.52
N GLU A 89 -4.02 -14.86 -3.45
CA GLU A 89 -2.58 -14.70 -3.13
C GLU A 89 -2.29 -13.30 -2.58
N GLY A 90 -2.85 -12.26 -3.19
CA GLY A 90 -2.72 -10.89 -2.73
C GLY A 90 -3.26 -10.70 -1.32
N TYR A 91 -4.45 -11.18 -1.01
CA TYR A 91 -5.00 -11.12 0.34
C TYR A 91 -4.18 -11.92 1.36
N ALA A 92 -3.65 -13.08 0.98
CA ALA A 92 -2.77 -13.87 1.85
C ALA A 92 -1.48 -13.12 2.19
N VAL A 93 -0.88 -12.41 1.24
CA VAL A 93 0.29 -11.56 1.47
C VAL A 93 -0.05 -10.41 2.42
N GLN A 94 -1.19 -9.74 2.23
CA GLN A 94 -1.64 -8.66 3.11
C GLN A 94 -1.86 -9.16 4.54
N LEU A 95 -2.61 -10.24 4.72
CA LEU A 95 -2.85 -10.82 6.05
C LEU A 95 -1.56 -11.24 6.76
N ASN A 96 -0.61 -11.83 6.02
CA ASN A 96 0.69 -12.18 6.58
C ASN A 96 1.51 -10.94 6.99
N SER A 97 1.42 -9.85 6.23
CA SER A 97 2.05 -8.57 6.56
C SER A 97 1.45 -7.97 7.82
N PHE A 98 0.12 -7.99 7.97
CA PHE A 98 -0.56 -7.58 9.19
C PHE A 98 -0.13 -8.42 10.39
N ALA A 99 -0.11 -9.75 10.26
CA ALA A 99 0.29 -10.64 11.34
C ALA A 99 1.74 -10.38 11.79
N LYS A 100 2.66 -10.19 10.85
CA LYS A 100 4.06 -9.84 11.16
C LYS A 100 4.17 -8.49 11.85
N MET A 101 3.40 -7.50 11.42
CA MET A 101 3.39 -6.18 12.06
C MET A 101 2.90 -6.27 13.50
N ILE A 102 1.77 -6.94 13.74
CA ILE A 102 1.25 -7.14 15.10
C ILE A 102 2.30 -7.82 15.98
N GLN A 103 2.93 -8.89 15.49
CA GLN A 103 3.98 -9.59 16.23
C GLN A 103 5.19 -8.68 16.52
N TYR A 104 5.61 -7.89 15.55
CA TYR A 104 6.72 -6.96 15.72
C TYR A 104 6.39 -5.89 16.75
N THR A 105 5.23 -5.23 16.64
CA THR A 105 4.78 -4.19 17.55
C THR A 105 4.63 -4.73 18.98
N THR A 106 4.04 -5.92 19.15
CA THR A 106 3.90 -6.55 20.46
C THR A 106 5.26 -6.81 21.11
N ARG A 107 6.22 -7.35 20.35
CA ARG A 107 7.56 -7.60 20.87
C ARG A 107 8.31 -6.32 21.22
N GLU A 108 8.18 -5.28 20.44
CA GLU A 108 8.80 -3.99 20.75
C GLU A 108 8.20 -3.37 22.00
N LEU A 109 6.89 -3.42 22.16
CA LEU A 109 6.21 -2.92 23.35
C LEU A 109 6.66 -3.69 24.60
N ASP A 110 6.65 -5.01 24.56
CA ASP A 110 7.06 -5.84 25.69
C ASP A 110 8.53 -5.62 26.09
N ALA A 111 9.41 -5.47 25.09
CA ALA A 111 10.84 -5.25 25.33
C ALA A 111 11.16 -3.82 25.79
N GLY A 112 10.30 -2.85 25.46
CA GLY A 112 10.50 -1.44 25.79
C GLY A 112 9.96 -1.02 27.15
N ILE A 113 9.02 -1.77 27.73
CA ILE A 113 8.44 -1.47 29.04
C ILE A 113 9.45 -1.79 30.13
N PHE A 114 9.65 -0.84 31.03
CA PHE A 114 10.49 -1.02 32.20
C PHE A 114 9.89 -0.36 33.44
N GLU A 115 10.28 -0.83 34.59
CA GLU A 115 9.88 -0.30 35.88
C GLU A 115 11.03 0.52 36.50
N ASP A 116 10.74 1.75 36.93
CA ASP A 116 11.66 2.59 37.67
C ASP A 116 10.94 3.20 38.90
N GLU A 117 10.97 2.49 39.99
CA GLU A 117 10.33 2.93 41.23
C GLU A 117 10.88 4.28 41.73
N HIS A 118 12.16 4.57 41.53
CA HIS A 118 12.75 5.84 41.94
C HIS A 118 12.21 7.01 41.13
N LEU A 119 12.13 6.83 39.85
CA LEU A 119 11.56 7.81 38.95
C LEU A 119 10.07 8.01 39.20
N GLU A 120 9.32 6.92 39.43
CA GLU A 120 7.89 6.99 39.74
C GLU A 120 7.64 7.78 41.03
N LYS A 121 8.36 7.47 42.11
CA LYS A 121 8.28 8.21 43.39
C LYS A 121 8.64 9.68 43.21
N ARG A 122 9.67 9.98 42.44
CA ARG A 122 10.10 11.35 42.14
C ARG A 122 9.02 12.12 41.38
N LEU A 123 8.46 11.51 40.32
CA LEU A 123 7.35 12.07 39.54
C LEU A 123 6.13 12.35 40.41
N LYS A 124 5.70 11.37 41.20
CA LYS A 124 4.55 11.45 42.11
C LYS A 124 4.69 12.65 43.08
N ASN A 125 5.89 12.82 43.65
CA ASN A 125 6.15 13.88 44.61
C ASN A 125 6.19 15.27 43.92
N GLN A 126 6.81 15.41 42.76
CA GLN A 126 6.89 16.68 42.04
C GLN A 126 5.54 17.07 41.44
N LEU A 127 4.83 16.15 40.81
CA LEU A 127 3.50 16.40 40.24
C LEU A 127 2.51 16.82 41.34
N LYS A 128 2.57 16.21 42.53
CA LYS A 128 1.75 16.60 43.67
C LYS A 128 1.98 18.08 44.07
N LYS A 129 3.24 18.56 44.08
CA LYS A 129 3.57 19.96 44.36
C LYS A 129 3.00 20.93 43.31
N CYS A 130 2.84 20.48 42.08
CA CYS A 130 2.30 21.23 40.96
C CYS A 130 0.77 21.07 40.78
N GLY A 131 0.07 20.51 41.80
CA GLY A 131 -1.39 20.39 41.74
C GLY A 131 -1.89 19.21 40.88
N VAL A 132 -1.04 18.22 40.59
CA VAL A 132 -1.41 17.01 39.85
C VAL A 132 -1.34 15.78 40.76
N ARG A 133 -2.37 14.96 40.74
CA ARG A 133 -2.39 13.67 41.39
C ARG A 133 -2.13 12.56 40.38
N MET A 134 -1.06 11.81 40.57
CA MET A 134 -0.71 10.66 39.74
C MET A 134 -1.25 9.37 40.37
N LEU A 135 -1.89 8.52 39.60
CA LEU A 135 -2.38 7.19 39.96
C LEU A 135 -1.34 6.13 39.59
N SER A 136 -0.89 6.12 38.34
CA SER A 136 0.06 5.16 37.79
C SER A 136 0.95 5.79 36.75
N ALA A 137 2.10 5.19 36.49
CA ALA A 137 3.01 5.53 35.43
C ALA A 137 3.47 4.23 34.73
N VAL A 138 3.55 4.26 33.41
CA VAL A 138 4.19 3.23 32.59
C VAL A 138 5.32 3.89 31.82
N PHE A 139 6.51 3.33 31.96
CA PHE A 139 7.70 3.82 31.29
C PHE A 139 8.01 2.90 30.13
N TYR A 140 8.22 3.51 28.97
CA TYR A 140 8.59 2.81 27.76
C TYR A 140 9.83 3.46 27.16
N MET A 141 10.75 2.66 26.66
CA MET A 141 11.90 3.11 25.90
C MET A 141 11.91 2.47 24.53
N THR A 142 11.86 3.30 23.50
CA THR A 142 11.90 2.80 22.11
C THR A 142 13.26 2.16 21.81
N PRO A 143 13.37 1.30 20.79
CA PRO A 143 14.65 0.74 20.34
C PRO A 143 15.73 1.79 20.01
N GLN A 144 15.30 3.03 19.67
CA GLN A 144 16.18 4.16 19.39
C GLN A 144 16.60 4.92 20.68
N GLY A 145 16.17 4.46 21.85
CA GLY A 145 16.49 5.06 23.15
C GLY A 145 15.66 6.28 23.52
N LYS A 146 14.53 6.51 22.83
CA LYS A 146 13.55 7.55 23.20
C LYS A 146 12.73 7.10 24.42
N TYR A 147 12.46 8.06 25.29
CA TYR A 147 11.53 7.86 26.39
C TYR A 147 10.09 8.19 25.96
N GLU A 148 9.20 7.33 26.39
CA GLU A 148 7.76 7.51 26.31
C GLU A 148 7.17 7.15 27.67
N ILE A 149 6.34 8.00 28.25
CA ILE A 149 5.82 7.84 29.60
C ILE A 149 4.31 8.05 29.56
N HIS A 150 3.57 7.01 29.88
CA HIS A 150 2.12 7.08 30.04
C HIS A 150 1.77 7.29 31.48
N LEU A 151 1.12 8.39 31.80
CA LEU A 151 0.79 8.80 33.15
C LEU A 151 -0.72 8.88 33.33
N THR A 152 -1.29 8.09 34.24
CA THR A 152 -2.69 8.26 34.65
C THR A 152 -2.73 9.30 35.76
N VAL A 153 -3.29 10.46 35.44
CA VAL A 153 -3.25 11.66 36.28
C VAL A 153 -4.58 12.39 36.32
N LYS A 154 -4.73 13.26 37.32
CA LYS A 154 -5.79 14.28 37.36
C LYS A 154 -5.29 15.55 38.01
N ALA A 155 -5.87 16.67 37.67
CA ALA A 155 -5.66 17.94 38.36
C ALA A 155 -6.34 17.93 39.74
N MET A 156 -5.81 18.68 40.70
CA MET A 156 -6.48 18.91 41.97
C MET A 156 -7.67 19.83 41.79
N LYS A 157 -8.60 19.78 42.75
CA LYS A 157 -9.86 20.51 42.69
C LYS A 157 -9.67 22.01 42.39
N GLY A 158 -10.39 22.52 41.40
CA GLY A 158 -10.32 23.90 40.96
C GLY A 158 -9.13 24.23 40.03
N GLN A 159 -8.34 23.25 39.59
CA GLN A 159 -7.21 23.48 38.72
C GLN A 159 -7.40 22.82 37.35
N LEU A 160 -6.92 23.51 36.33
CA LEU A 160 -6.78 23.03 34.97
C LEU A 160 -5.32 23.17 34.53
N ILE A 161 -4.74 22.16 33.97
CA ILE A 161 -3.32 22.15 33.60
C ILE A 161 -3.21 21.86 32.11
N ALA A 162 -2.54 22.72 31.37
CA ALA A 162 -2.26 22.49 29.95
C ALA A 162 -1.34 21.27 29.79
N THR A 163 -1.70 20.36 28.91
CA THR A 163 -0.95 19.11 28.70
C THR A 163 0.50 19.38 28.28
N LYS A 164 0.77 20.49 27.56
CA LYS A 164 2.13 20.92 27.23
C LYS A 164 2.95 21.30 28.47
N GLU A 165 2.36 22.01 29.41
CA GLU A 165 3.00 22.36 30.68
C GLU A 165 3.25 21.13 31.54
N PHE A 166 2.27 20.23 31.57
CA PHE A 166 2.40 18.93 32.25
C PHE A 166 3.57 18.10 31.68
N ALA A 167 3.68 17.97 30.35
CA ALA A 167 4.79 17.27 29.72
C ALA A 167 6.15 17.91 30.03
N ALA A 168 6.23 19.24 30.09
CA ALA A 168 7.44 19.94 30.51
C ALA A 168 7.82 19.65 31.99
N LEU A 169 6.84 19.56 32.89
CA LEU A 169 7.07 19.14 34.28
C LEU A 169 7.60 17.71 34.37
N VAL A 170 7.02 16.80 33.58
CA VAL A 170 7.53 15.41 33.45
C VAL A 170 8.96 15.43 32.94
N GLY A 171 9.24 16.22 31.92
CA GLY A 171 10.58 16.38 31.33
C GLY A 171 11.63 16.84 32.33
N ASN A 172 11.29 17.81 33.19
CA ASN A 172 12.16 18.25 34.27
C ASN A 172 12.47 17.15 35.30
N CYS A 173 11.50 16.25 35.52
CA CYS A 173 11.72 15.09 36.40
C CYS A 173 12.61 14.04 35.76
N VAL A 174 12.47 13.80 34.47
CA VAL A 174 13.22 12.78 33.73
C VAL A 174 14.61 13.27 33.30
N GLY A 175 14.80 14.60 33.22
CA GLY A 175 16.00 15.23 32.69
C GLY A 175 16.07 15.20 31.17
N ARG A 176 14.92 15.18 30.49
CA ARG A 176 14.77 15.14 29.05
C ARG A 176 13.68 16.10 28.58
N VAL A 177 13.76 16.58 27.35
CA VAL A 177 12.68 17.39 26.80
C VAL A 177 11.52 16.49 26.43
N MET A 178 10.41 16.60 27.18
CA MET A 178 9.21 15.82 26.93
C MET A 178 8.11 16.71 26.33
N MET A 179 7.33 16.13 25.43
CA MET A 179 6.18 16.78 24.79
C MET A 179 4.97 15.82 24.88
N PRO A 180 3.74 16.36 24.85
CA PRO A 180 2.57 15.49 24.68
C PRO A 180 2.67 14.73 23.36
N GLU A 181 2.17 13.50 23.35
CA GLU A 181 2.01 12.76 22.10
C GLU A 181 0.99 13.46 21.18
N GLN A 182 1.11 13.21 19.88
CA GLN A 182 0.19 13.77 18.89
C GLN A 182 -1.23 13.24 19.12
N GLY A 183 -2.21 14.16 19.13
CA GLY A 183 -3.61 13.80 19.40
C GLY A 183 -4.00 13.80 20.87
N GLU A 184 -3.06 14.05 21.80
CA GLU A 184 -3.37 14.17 23.23
C GLU A 184 -4.33 15.34 23.54
N ARG A 185 -5.12 15.16 24.58
CA ARG A 185 -6.02 16.21 25.06
C ARG A 185 -5.27 17.49 25.44
N PRO A 186 -5.81 18.67 25.15
CA PRO A 186 -5.11 19.93 25.43
C PRO A 186 -4.99 20.26 26.92
N ILE A 187 -5.91 19.73 27.76
CA ILE A 187 -6.05 20.11 29.18
C ILE A 187 -6.30 18.85 30.03
N ILE A 188 -5.67 18.83 31.22
CA ILE A 188 -5.89 17.86 32.28
C ILE A 188 -6.84 18.50 33.31
N GLY A 189 -7.97 17.87 33.58
CA GLY A 189 -8.98 18.31 34.54
C GLY A 189 -9.01 17.48 35.82
N GLU A 190 -10.14 17.56 36.56
CA GLU A 190 -10.33 16.90 37.85
C GLU A 190 -10.59 15.39 37.76
N GLU A 191 -10.89 14.88 36.55
CA GLU A 191 -11.09 13.45 36.32
C GLU A 191 -9.78 12.79 35.92
N TYR A 192 -9.61 11.51 36.33
CA TYR A 192 -8.45 10.75 35.93
C TYR A 192 -8.44 10.53 34.42
N CYS A 193 -7.30 10.80 33.83
CA CYS A 193 -7.03 10.58 32.42
C CYS A 193 -5.60 10.07 32.23
N THR A 194 -5.38 9.28 31.23
CA THR A 194 -4.03 8.91 30.80
C THR A 194 -3.52 9.92 29.81
N VAL A 195 -2.29 10.36 29.99
CA VAL A 195 -1.58 11.29 29.12
C VAL A 195 -0.25 10.65 28.73
N ALA A 196 0.00 10.55 27.45
CA ALA A 196 1.28 10.10 26.91
C ALA A 196 2.22 11.28 26.70
N CYS A 197 3.40 11.20 27.30
CA CYS A 197 4.50 12.15 27.14
C CYS A 197 5.64 11.46 26.40
N VAL A 198 6.03 11.99 25.27
CA VAL A 198 7.10 11.44 24.42
C VAL A 198 8.30 12.38 24.41
N GLU A 199 9.50 11.83 24.24
CA GLU A 199 10.72 12.64 24.10
C GLU A 199 10.64 13.47 22.82
N GLY A 200 10.82 14.77 22.95
CA GLY A 200 10.64 15.74 21.85
C GLY A 200 11.65 15.57 20.72
N ALA A 201 11.26 16.04 19.55
CA ALA A 201 12.10 16.08 18.37
C ALA A 201 13.36 16.95 18.59
N ARG A 202 14.52 16.48 18.10
CA ARG A 202 15.78 17.24 18.11
C ARG A 202 15.96 18.07 16.85
N TYR A 203 15.26 17.71 15.79
CA TYR A 203 15.34 18.33 14.47
C TYR A 203 13.99 18.89 14.06
N HIS A 204 14.02 19.95 13.28
CA HIS A 204 12.83 20.54 12.66
C HIS A 204 13.00 20.57 11.16
N THR A 205 11.91 20.43 10.43
CA THR A 205 11.88 20.53 8.97
C THR A 205 11.19 21.82 8.55
N LEU A 206 11.76 22.50 7.58
CA LEU A 206 11.08 23.55 6.82
C LEU A 206 10.69 22.97 5.48
N GLN A 207 9.48 23.26 5.02
CA GLN A 207 8.91 22.65 3.84
C GLN A 207 8.45 23.71 2.84
N GLY A 208 8.56 23.38 1.58
CA GLY A 208 8.01 24.18 0.49
C GLY A 208 7.55 23.27 -0.64
N VAL A 209 6.41 23.59 -1.22
CA VAL A 209 5.84 22.86 -2.36
C VAL A 209 5.59 23.80 -3.50
N ALA A 210 5.92 23.36 -4.70
CA ALA A 210 5.52 24.00 -5.94
C ALA A 210 4.89 22.95 -6.86
N LYS A 211 3.75 23.25 -7.45
CA LYS A 211 3.01 22.40 -8.37
C LYS A 211 2.61 23.19 -9.60
N ILE A 212 2.81 22.60 -10.79
CA ILE A 212 2.44 23.23 -12.06
C ILE A 212 1.85 22.18 -12.99
N GLY A 213 0.78 22.53 -13.70
CA GLY A 213 0.17 21.68 -14.72
C GLY A 213 1.01 21.67 -16.00
N LYS A 214 0.95 20.59 -16.76
CA LYS A 214 1.64 20.41 -18.03
C LYS A 214 0.92 21.20 -19.16
N GLY A 215 1.65 22.05 -19.85
CA GLY A 215 1.10 22.78 -21.00
C GLY A 215 -0.04 23.74 -20.60
N CYS A 216 -1.21 23.56 -21.21
CA CYS A 216 -2.42 24.36 -20.94
C CYS A 216 -3.35 23.72 -19.88
N GLU A 217 -2.97 22.62 -19.28
CA GLU A 217 -3.79 21.95 -18.28
C GLU A 217 -3.76 22.70 -16.95
N LYS A 218 -4.94 22.87 -16.34
CA LYS A 218 -5.07 23.52 -15.03
C LYS A 218 -4.75 22.57 -13.88
N ILE A 219 -4.82 21.26 -14.11
CA ILE A 219 -4.64 20.20 -13.11
C ILE A 219 -3.38 19.43 -13.46
N SER A 220 -2.45 19.34 -12.51
CA SER A 220 -1.29 18.45 -12.60
C SER A 220 -1.70 17.04 -12.20
N GLY A 221 -1.24 16.01 -12.91
CA GLY A 221 -1.39 14.62 -12.55
C GLY A 221 -0.64 14.19 -11.29
N ASP A 222 0.29 15.05 -10.80
CA ASP A 222 1.06 14.76 -9.59
C ASP A 222 0.27 15.06 -8.33
N THR A 223 0.50 14.31 -7.28
CA THR A 223 0.01 14.58 -5.92
C THR A 223 1.13 14.44 -4.92
N PHE A 224 1.09 15.21 -3.85
CA PHE A 224 2.06 15.16 -2.77
C PHE A 224 1.38 15.02 -1.42
N LEU A 225 2.11 14.45 -0.46
CA LEU A 225 1.75 14.33 0.95
C LEU A 225 2.83 14.97 1.80
N MET A 226 2.42 15.66 2.85
CA MET A 226 3.27 16.10 3.94
C MET A 226 2.52 15.89 5.24
N THR A 227 2.92 14.88 6.00
CA THR A 227 2.22 14.49 7.22
C THR A 227 3.19 14.28 8.38
N ASP A 228 2.72 14.58 9.57
CA ASP A 228 3.41 14.27 10.82
C ASP A 228 2.95 12.86 11.27
N LEU A 229 3.92 11.98 11.47
CA LEU A 229 3.67 10.58 11.76
C LEU A 229 3.97 10.24 13.23
N PRO A 230 3.40 9.17 13.77
CA PRO A 230 3.69 8.71 15.11
C PRO A 230 5.19 8.53 15.37
N GLY A 231 5.60 8.71 16.62
CA GLY A 231 7.00 8.57 17.04
C GLY A 231 7.93 9.72 16.59
N GLY A 232 7.38 10.91 16.27
CA GLY A 232 8.19 12.09 15.90
C GLY A 232 8.84 11.95 14.53
N LYS A 233 8.18 11.27 13.62
CA LYS A 233 8.58 11.14 12.21
C LYS A 233 7.80 12.12 11.35
N LYS A 234 8.38 12.50 10.22
CA LYS A 234 7.70 13.29 9.20
C LYS A 234 7.77 12.58 7.86
N GLY A 235 6.61 12.39 7.24
CA GLY A 235 6.47 11.81 5.93
C GLY A 235 6.33 12.89 4.85
N ILE A 236 7.10 12.75 3.78
CA ILE A 236 6.91 13.50 2.54
C ILE A 236 6.80 12.47 1.43
N ALA A 237 5.71 12.52 0.66
CA ALA A 237 5.54 11.64 -0.48
C ALA A 237 5.13 12.43 -1.72
N LEU A 238 5.56 11.91 -2.88
CA LEU A 238 5.19 12.38 -4.20
C LEU A 238 4.70 11.19 -5.01
N SER A 239 3.62 11.38 -5.75
CA SER A 239 3.09 10.40 -6.69
C SER A 239 2.74 11.10 -8.00
N ASP A 240 3.20 10.53 -9.11
CA ASP A 240 2.88 10.95 -10.47
C ASP A 240 1.96 9.88 -11.08
N GLY A 241 0.74 10.29 -11.44
CA GLY A 241 -0.25 9.42 -12.08
C GLY A 241 0.04 9.27 -13.58
N MET A 242 -0.28 8.11 -14.13
CA MET A 242 -0.06 7.82 -15.54
C MET A 242 -0.92 8.72 -16.43
N GLY A 243 -0.27 9.47 -17.32
CA GLY A 243 -0.94 10.39 -18.26
C GLY A 243 -0.90 11.85 -17.80
N SER A 244 -2.00 12.59 -17.99
CA SER A 244 -2.14 13.98 -17.59
C SER A 244 -3.60 14.32 -17.26
N GLY A 245 -3.81 15.45 -16.59
CA GLY A 245 -5.14 15.96 -16.28
C GLY A 245 -5.81 15.25 -15.09
N GLU A 246 -7.15 15.27 -15.11
CA GLU A 246 -7.96 14.87 -13.96
C GLU A 246 -7.86 13.36 -13.61
N GLU A 247 -7.73 12.49 -14.60
CA GLU A 247 -7.60 11.05 -14.37
C GLU A 247 -6.28 10.71 -13.68
N ALA A 248 -5.16 11.25 -14.17
CA ALA A 248 -3.85 11.08 -13.56
C ALA A 248 -3.81 11.64 -12.12
N PHE A 249 -4.45 12.81 -11.91
CA PHE A 249 -4.60 13.39 -10.59
C PHE A 249 -5.39 12.50 -9.62
N ARG A 250 -6.50 11.90 -10.08
CA ARG A 250 -7.30 10.98 -9.25
C ARG A 250 -6.51 9.73 -8.84
N GLU A 251 -5.74 9.16 -9.78
CA GLU A 251 -4.89 8.00 -9.51
C GLU A 251 -3.78 8.31 -8.51
N SER A 252 -3.05 9.40 -8.70
CA SER A 252 -1.98 9.81 -7.78
C SER A 252 -2.53 10.18 -6.40
N THR A 253 -3.70 10.81 -6.33
CA THR A 253 -4.36 11.16 -5.06
C THR A 253 -4.74 9.90 -4.27
N MET A 254 -5.36 8.91 -4.91
CA MET A 254 -5.70 7.64 -4.27
C MET A 254 -4.46 6.93 -3.70
N VAL A 255 -3.36 6.93 -4.45
CA VAL A 255 -2.09 6.33 -4.00
C VAL A 255 -1.55 7.04 -2.76
N VAL A 256 -1.60 8.37 -2.75
CA VAL A 256 -1.11 9.19 -1.64
C VAL A 256 -1.98 9.04 -0.39
N GLU A 257 -3.30 9.05 -0.54
CA GLU A 257 -4.26 8.85 0.57
C GLU A 257 -4.09 7.47 1.21
N MET A 258 -3.99 6.40 0.41
CA MET A 258 -3.72 5.05 0.94
C MET A 258 -2.38 4.97 1.67
N LEU A 259 -1.35 5.66 1.16
CA LEU A 259 -0.05 5.72 1.81
C LEU A 259 -0.14 6.41 3.17
N GLU A 260 -0.83 7.55 3.23
CA GLU A 260 -1.05 8.33 4.45
C GLU A 260 -1.72 7.48 5.53
N GLU A 261 -2.86 6.85 5.22
CA GLU A 261 -3.59 5.98 6.14
C GLU A 261 -2.71 4.85 6.71
N LEU A 262 -1.93 4.21 5.86
CA LEU A 262 -1.04 3.12 6.29
C LEU A 262 0.12 3.62 7.15
N LEU A 263 0.72 4.77 6.83
CA LEU A 263 1.80 5.35 7.61
C LEU A 263 1.31 5.88 8.96
N GLU A 264 0.13 6.51 9.02
CA GLU A 264 -0.51 6.95 10.25
C GLU A 264 -0.91 5.78 11.15
N ALA A 265 -1.33 4.66 10.56
CA ALA A 265 -1.56 3.40 11.27
C ALA A 265 -0.26 2.75 11.78
N GLY A 266 0.91 3.33 11.53
CA GLY A 266 2.21 2.86 12.02
C GLY A 266 2.87 1.78 11.18
N PHE A 267 2.38 1.49 9.97
CA PHE A 267 3.05 0.53 9.08
C PHE A 267 4.43 1.01 8.64
N PRO A 268 5.45 0.14 8.66
CA PRO A 268 6.73 0.45 8.02
C PRO A 268 6.52 0.81 6.54
N VAL A 269 7.18 1.87 6.07
CA VAL A 269 6.94 2.42 4.73
C VAL A 269 7.06 1.39 3.61
N LYS A 270 7.99 0.43 3.71
CA LYS A 270 8.12 -0.67 2.73
C LYS A 270 6.91 -1.58 2.71
N THR A 271 6.39 -1.92 3.90
CA THR A 271 5.20 -2.74 4.03
C THR A 271 3.98 -1.99 3.48
N ALA A 272 3.83 -0.71 3.83
CA ALA A 272 2.78 0.15 3.32
C ALA A 272 2.76 0.17 1.79
N VAL A 273 3.89 0.43 1.15
CA VAL A 273 4.01 0.45 -0.32
C VAL A 273 3.73 -0.93 -0.94
N GLN A 274 4.16 -2.05 -0.31
CA GLN A 274 3.81 -3.40 -0.78
C GLN A 274 2.32 -3.69 -0.70
N MET A 275 1.67 -3.30 0.40
CA MET A 275 0.23 -3.47 0.57
C MET A 275 -0.57 -2.66 -0.44
N MET A 276 -0.20 -1.40 -0.63
CA MET A 276 -0.81 -0.53 -1.64
C MET A 276 -0.71 -1.11 -3.03
N ASN A 277 0.49 -1.56 -3.43
CA ASN A 277 0.68 -2.17 -4.73
C ASN A 277 -0.21 -3.39 -4.92
N THR A 278 -0.31 -4.25 -3.90
CA THR A 278 -1.19 -5.41 -3.96
C THR A 278 -2.66 -4.97 -4.10
N ALA A 279 -3.09 -3.95 -3.34
CA ALA A 279 -4.46 -3.42 -3.42
C ALA A 279 -4.79 -2.79 -4.78
N LEU A 280 -3.84 -2.07 -5.38
CA LEU A 280 -4.01 -1.43 -6.69
C LEU A 280 -4.11 -2.43 -7.85
N VAL A 281 -3.46 -3.59 -7.74
CA VAL A 281 -3.52 -4.66 -8.74
C VAL A 281 -4.80 -5.50 -8.60
N ILE A 282 -5.26 -5.72 -7.36
CA ILE A 282 -6.41 -6.54 -7.02
C ILE A 282 -7.69 -5.85 -7.42
N GLY A 283 -8.38 -5.80 -8.27
CA GLY A 283 -9.72 -5.19 -8.42
C GLY A 283 -9.89 -4.31 -9.63
N ARG A 284 -8.85 -4.11 -10.43
CA ARG A 284 -8.91 -3.27 -11.62
C ARG A 284 -8.89 -4.11 -12.90
N GLU A 285 -9.71 -3.71 -13.87
CA GLU A 285 -9.70 -4.30 -15.22
C GLU A 285 -8.49 -3.81 -16.01
N GLU A 286 -8.10 -2.55 -15.82
CA GLU A 286 -6.90 -1.95 -16.42
C GLU A 286 -5.84 -1.72 -15.35
N VAL A 287 -4.62 -2.13 -15.63
CA VAL A 287 -3.46 -1.89 -14.76
C VAL A 287 -2.97 -0.47 -15.05
N ARG A 288 -3.25 0.45 -14.13
CA ARG A 288 -2.72 1.81 -14.15
C ARG A 288 -1.58 1.93 -13.15
N PHE A 289 -0.54 2.62 -13.53
CA PHE A 289 0.66 2.79 -12.71
C PHE A 289 0.75 4.23 -12.21
N SER A 290 1.05 4.38 -10.93
CA SER A 290 1.50 5.66 -10.38
C SER A 290 2.88 5.46 -9.78
N THR A 291 3.70 6.49 -9.85
CA THR A 291 5.00 6.48 -9.19
C THR A 291 4.84 6.73 -7.70
N ILE A 292 5.80 6.28 -6.90
CA ILE A 292 5.88 6.59 -5.47
C ILE A 292 7.30 7.02 -5.13
N ASP A 293 7.43 8.18 -4.52
CA ASP A 293 8.66 8.70 -3.92
C ASP A 293 8.37 9.11 -2.49
N VAL A 294 8.83 8.34 -1.53
CA VAL A 294 8.63 8.60 -0.10
C VAL A 294 9.94 8.92 0.58
N SER A 295 9.95 10.01 1.32
CA SER A 295 11.03 10.43 2.21
C SER A 295 10.50 10.47 3.64
N LEU A 296 11.02 9.61 4.50
CA LEU A 296 10.59 9.49 5.89
C LEU A 296 11.70 10.01 6.81
N PHE A 297 11.46 11.15 7.43
CA PHE A 297 12.40 11.81 8.33
C PHE A 297 12.10 11.40 9.78
N ASP A 298 13.09 10.86 10.48
CA ASP A 298 13.04 10.69 11.92
C ASP A 298 13.64 11.96 12.55
N LEU A 299 12.77 12.78 13.15
CA LEU A 299 13.16 14.07 13.73
C LEU A 299 13.91 13.94 15.06
N TYR A 300 13.99 12.74 15.62
CA TYR A 300 14.79 12.47 16.80
C TYR A 300 16.24 12.11 16.45
N SER A 301 16.43 11.16 15.54
CA SER A 301 17.76 10.70 15.12
C SER A 301 18.38 11.54 14.02
N GLY A 302 17.60 12.33 13.29
CA GLY A 302 18.04 13.07 12.11
C GLY A 302 18.28 12.20 10.88
N THR A 303 17.78 10.96 10.88
CA THR A 303 17.89 10.05 9.74
C THR A 303 16.75 10.22 8.76
N CYS A 304 17.00 9.93 7.49
CA CYS A 304 15.97 9.91 6.45
C CYS A 304 15.99 8.56 5.73
N GLU A 305 14.82 7.92 5.61
CA GLU A 305 14.62 6.72 4.79
C GLU A 305 13.93 7.12 3.49
N PHE A 306 14.48 6.65 2.35
CA PHE A 306 13.89 6.88 1.03
C PHE A 306 13.35 5.58 0.47
N VAL A 307 12.11 5.61 -0.03
CA VAL A 307 11.48 4.49 -0.73
C VAL A 307 10.92 5.00 -2.05
N LYS A 308 11.39 4.43 -3.15
CA LYS A 308 11.06 4.86 -4.51
C LYS A 308 10.56 3.70 -5.35
N ALA A 309 9.47 3.93 -6.08
CA ALA A 309 8.93 3.02 -7.08
C ALA A 309 8.54 3.81 -8.33
N GLY A 310 9.28 3.62 -9.41
CA GLY A 310 9.06 4.34 -10.68
C GLY A 310 9.36 5.84 -10.66
N ALA A 311 9.73 6.41 -9.52
CA ALA A 311 9.85 7.85 -9.32
C ALA A 311 11.20 8.43 -9.80
N SER A 312 11.21 9.72 -10.11
CA SER A 312 12.39 10.49 -10.53
C SER A 312 13.47 10.55 -9.44
N THR A 313 14.70 10.93 -9.82
CA THR A 313 15.83 11.06 -8.89
C THR A 313 15.56 12.15 -7.85
N THR A 314 15.81 11.82 -6.57
CA THR A 314 15.79 12.80 -5.48
C THR A 314 17.20 13.38 -5.28
N PHE A 315 17.29 14.69 -5.10
CA PHE A 315 18.54 15.41 -4.87
C PHE A 315 18.64 15.87 -3.41
N ILE A 316 19.76 15.54 -2.76
CA ILE A 316 20.05 15.97 -1.40
C ILE A 316 21.21 16.95 -1.47
N LYS A 317 20.92 18.23 -1.18
CA LYS A 317 21.94 19.29 -1.09
C LYS A 317 22.52 19.32 0.31
N ARG A 318 23.84 19.12 0.41
CA ARG A 318 24.62 19.29 1.65
C ARG A 318 25.66 20.40 1.49
N PHE A 319 26.28 20.80 2.58
CA PHE A 319 27.41 21.76 2.55
C PHE A 319 28.57 21.23 1.68
N THR A 320 28.81 19.92 1.71
CA THR A 320 29.88 19.24 0.97
C THR A 320 29.56 18.96 -0.50
N GLY A 321 28.32 19.20 -0.95
CA GLY A 321 27.90 18.94 -2.33
C GLY A 321 26.47 18.46 -2.48
N VAL A 322 26.15 17.94 -3.66
CA VAL A 322 24.85 17.36 -3.98
C VAL A 322 24.98 15.87 -4.09
N MET A 323 24.16 15.14 -3.33
CA MET A 323 23.99 13.70 -3.45
C MET A 323 22.71 13.40 -4.20
N THR A 324 22.66 12.27 -4.88
CA THR A 324 21.46 11.78 -5.57
C THR A 324 21.01 10.46 -4.98
N VAL A 325 19.70 10.32 -4.81
CA VAL A 325 19.05 9.03 -4.55
C VAL A 325 18.47 8.56 -5.89
N PRO A 326 19.19 7.67 -6.61
CA PRO A 326 18.80 7.29 -7.96
C PRO A 326 17.55 6.39 -7.95
N HIS A 327 16.83 6.42 -9.04
CA HIS A 327 15.89 5.37 -9.40
C HIS A 327 16.69 4.10 -9.74
N ARG A 328 16.42 2.99 -9.06
CA ARG A 328 17.06 1.72 -9.39
C ARG A 328 16.43 1.14 -10.66
N LYS A 329 17.21 1.11 -11.74
CA LYS A 329 16.89 0.39 -12.98
C LYS A 329 17.16 -1.11 -12.79
N ASP A 330 16.37 -1.82 -12.04
CA ASP A 330 16.36 -3.27 -12.11
C ASP A 330 15.17 -3.70 -12.96
N SER A 331 15.50 -4.29 -14.08
CA SER A 331 14.67 -4.90 -15.09
C SER A 331 13.71 -5.92 -14.47
N HIS A 332 12.50 -5.54 -14.35
CA HIS A 332 11.21 -6.21 -14.31
C HIS A 332 10.23 -5.40 -13.45
N PRO A 333 8.95 -5.32 -13.75
CA PRO A 333 7.95 -4.60 -12.96
C PRO A 333 7.57 -5.36 -11.70
N THR A 334 8.54 -5.88 -10.98
CA THR A 334 8.43 -6.39 -9.62
C THR A 334 9.14 -5.41 -8.70
N LEU A 335 8.45 -4.34 -8.33
CA LEU A 335 8.16 -3.94 -6.97
C LEU A 335 9.33 -3.92 -5.97
N LEU A 336 9.71 -2.71 -5.61
CA LEU A 336 10.26 -2.33 -4.32
C LEU A 336 11.61 -2.93 -3.92
N SER A 337 12.67 -2.38 -4.44
CA SER A 337 13.96 -2.45 -3.79
C SER A 337 14.16 -1.18 -2.95
N GLY A 338 13.95 -1.31 -1.63
CA GLY A 338 14.28 -0.24 -0.70
C GLY A 338 15.79 -0.06 -0.58
N LEU A 339 16.24 1.16 -0.77
CA LEU A 339 17.58 1.57 -0.41
C LEU A 339 17.55 2.18 0.98
N LYS A 340 18.17 1.53 1.95
CA LYS A 340 18.61 2.18 3.18
C LYS A 340 19.82 3.04 2.85
N GLY A 341 19.62 4.32 2.64
CA GLY A 341 20.69 5.30 2.71
C GLY A 341 20.91 5.67 4.17
N THR A 342 21.60 4.82 4.94
CA THR A 342 22.15 5.24 6.22
C THR A 342 23.40 6.04 5.93
N GLY A 343 23.29 7.35 5.99
CA GLY A 343 24.45 8.24 5.99
C GLY A 343 24.46 9.05 7.28
N PRO A 344 25.62 9.22 7.93
CA PRO A 344 25.77 10.03 9.13
C PRO A 344 25.43 11.48 8.91
#